data_b7f4c6f910d14147dbaadda843cac229
#
_entry.id   b7f4c6f910d14147dbaadda843cac229
#
_cell.length_a   1.000
_cell.length_b   1.000
_cell.length_c   1.000
_cell.angle_alpha   90.00
_cell.angle_beta   90.00
_cell.angle_gamma   90.00
#
_symmetry.space_group_name_H-M   'P 1'
#
loop_
_entity.id
_entity.type
_entity.pdbx_description
1 polymer ?
#
loop_
_entity_poly.entity_id
_entity_poly.type
_entity_poly.pdbx_seq_one_letter_code
_entity_poly.pdbx_strand_id
1 'polypeptide(L)'
;SINAFVEEMKDKPRMEAYKVLRNWIWYTTALHEMGHTMGLRHNFRGSADQRNFSPEYWDVYNAYWDKVEALRDEYQSKIDAGDANAYQAYVEAVDTIPSTHNRYGSTSIMDYMGDWVKWQYPVGSWDRAAILLAYGNKVEVKNDESGEYTLEQYQTGDFSQEDNYDADEVAASGRKVKYYMFCSDEKVFDDAFCTRFDVGATATEITRNFIRDA
;
A
#
# COMPACT_ATOMS: atom_id res chain seq x y z
N SER A 1 -5.29 -1.35 -12.27
CA SER A 1 -5.66 -0.19 -13.10
C SER A 1 -7.08 -0.35 -13.64
N ILE A 2 -7.67 0.75 -14.09
CA ILE A 2 -8.99 0.74 -14.73
C ILE A 2 -9.01 -0.18 -15.96
N ASN A 3 -7.90 -0.24 -16.68
CA ASN A 3 -7.74 -1.09 -17.85
C ASN A 3 -7.82 -2.59 -17.49
N ALA A 4 -7.23 -3.00 -16.38
CA ALA A 4 -7.34 -4.39 -15.91
C ALA A 4 -8.78 -4.77 -15.56
N PHE A 5 -9.54 -3.85 -14.95
CA PHE A 5 -10.97 -4.06 -14.71
C PHE A 5 -11.78 -4.13 -15.98
N VAL A 6 -11.52 -3.22 -16.92
CA VAL A 6 -12.20 -3.22 -18.23
C VAL A 6 -11.94 -4.53 -18.96
N GLU A 7 -10.70 -5.02 -18.97
CA GLU A 7 -10.32 -6.28 -19.61
C GLU A 7 -10.99 -7.49 -18.93
N GLU A 8 -11.06 -7.52 -17.62
CA GLU A 8 -11.76 -8.58 -16.86
C GLU A 8 -13.28 -8.58 -17.13
N MET A 9 -13.85 -7.41 -17.39
CA MET A 9 -15.30 -7.22 -17.55
C MET A 9 -15.77 -7.13 -19.00
N LYS A 10 -14.87 -7.11 -19.99
CA LYS A 10 -15.20 -6.84 -21.41
C LYS A 10 -16.26 -7.76 -21.99
N ASP A 11 -16.24 -9.03 -21.57
CA ASP A 11 -17.17 -10.06 -22.09
C ASP A 11 -18.40 -10.27 -21.19
N LYS A 12 -18.52 -9.48 -20.12
CA LYS A 12 -19.65 -9.58 -19.19
C LYS A 12 -20.76 -8.60 -19.54
N PRO A 13 -22.02 -8.95 -19.26
CA PRO A 13 -23.12 -8.00 -19.40
C PRO A 13 -22.85 -6.72 -18.59
N ARG A 14 -23.13 -5.56 -19.19
CA ARG A 14 -22.91 -4.24 -18.55
C ARG A 14 -23.41 -4.16 -17.13
N MET A 15 -24.56 -4.77 -16.85
CA MET A 15 -25.18 -4.76 -15.52
C MET A 15 -24.36 -5.59 -14.50
N GLU A 16 -23.70 -6.65 -14.97
CA GLU A 16 -22.84 -7.48 -14.12
C GLU A 16 -21.56 -6.72 -13.78
N ALA A 17 -20.89 -6.12 -14.76
CA ALA A 17 -19.75 -5.26 -14.57
C ALA A 17 -20.06 -4.10 -13.59
N TYR A 18 -21.22 -3.45 -13.76
CA TYR A 18 -21.69 -2.40 -12.85
C TYR A 18 -21.87 -2.91 -11.41
N LYS A 19 -22.46 -4.09 -11.21
CA LYS A 19 -22.62 -4.66 -9.87
C LYS A 19 -21.28 -4.96 -9.20
N VAL A 20 -20.32 -5.50 -9.94
CA VAL A 20 -18.97 -5.76 -9.43
C VAL A 20 -18.33 -4.46 -8.99
N LEU A 21 -18.27 -3.47 -9.87
CA LEU A 21 -17.70 -2.16 -9.59
C LEU A 21 -18.36 -1.47 -8.38
N ARG A 22 -19.69 -1.46 -8.36
CA ARG A 22 -20.43 -0.89 -7.24
C ARG A 22 -20.11 -1.58 -5.92
N ASN A 23 -20.05 -2.91 -5.93
CA ASN A 23 -19.75 -3.68 -4.71
C ASN A 23 -18.32 -3.39 -4.22
N TRP A 24 -17.36 -3.22 -5.12
CA TRP A 24 -16.01 -2.84 -4.76
C TRP A 24 -15.97 -1.49 -4.07
N ILE A 25 -16.56 -0.47 -4.68
CA ILE A 25 -16.60 0.89 -4.13
C ILE A 25 -17.28 0.86 -2.75
N TRP A 26 -18.44 0.22 -2.64
CA TRP A 26 -19.16 0.14 -1.38
C TRP A 26 -18.39 -0.57 -0.28
N TYR A 27 -17.78 -1.70 -0.61
CA TYR A 27 -17.01 -2.49 0.36
C TYR A 27 -15.85 -1.70 0.94
N THR A 28 -15.08 -1.05 0.10
CA THR A 28 -13.90 -0.29 0.53
C THR A 28 -14.27 0.96 1.29
N THR A 29 -15.26 1.70 0.78
CA THR A 29 -15.79 2.87 1.50
C THR A 29 -16.33 2.45 2.87
N ALA A 30 -17.13 1.38 2.93
CA ALA A 30 -17.68 0.90 4.19
C ALA A 30 -16.58 0.49 5.19
N LEU A 31 -15.52 -0.18 4.75
CA LEU A 31 -14.38 -0.52 5.62
C LEU A 31 -13.67 0.72 6.12
N HIS A 32 -13.45 1.72 5.26
CA HIS A 32 -12.86 3.00 5.62
C HIS A 32 -13.70 3.70 6.70
N GLU A 33 -15.00 3.88 6.47
CA GLU A 33 -15.90 4.51 7.42
C GLU A 33 -16.03 3.72 8.74
N MET A 34 -15.97 2.39 8.67
CA MET A 34 -15.88 1.56 9.89
C MET A 34 -14.60 1.83 10.67
N GLY A 35 -13.48 2.03 9.99
CA GLY A 35 -12.23 2.46 10.63
C GLY A 35 -12.43 3.74 11.43
N HIS A 36 -13.08 4.75 10.86
CA HIS A 36 -13.42 5.99 11.58
C HIS A 36 -14.32 5.74 12.79
N THR A 37 -15.33 4.88 12.66
CA THR A 37 -16.21 4.55 13.81
C THR A 37 -15.47 3.82 14.94
N MET A 38 -14.36 3.16 14.62
CA MET A 38 -13.45 2.55 15.60
C MET A 38 -12.37 3.51 16.12
N GLY A 39 -12.42 4.79 15.75
CA GLY A 39 -11.50 5.82 16.23
C GLY A 39 -10.21 5.95 15.40
N LEU A 40 -10.09 5.23 14.29
CA LEU A 40 -8.94 5.40 13.40
C LEU A 40 -9.05 6.73 12.65
N ARG A 41 -7.89 7.36 12.44
CA ARG A 41 -7.74 8.53 11.57
C ARG A 41 -7.17 8.11 10.23
N HIS A 42 -7.21 9.00 9.23
CA HIS A 42 -6.49 8.78 7.98
C HIS A 42 -5.03 8.45 8.22
N ASN A 43 -4.50 7.53 7.45
CA ASN A 43 -3.08 7.20 7.46
C ASN A 43 -2.51 7.25 6.04
N PHE A 44 -2.15 8.45 5.57
CA PHE A 44 -1.60 8.71 4.23
C PHE A 44 -0.14 8.27 4.07
N ARG A 45 0.44 7.61 5.06
CA ARG A 45 1.73 6.91 4.95
C ARG A 45 1.59 5.40 4.82
N GLY A 46 0.37 4.89 4.76
CA GLY A 46 0.13 3.47 4.59
C GLY A 46 0.78 2.90 3.34
N SER A 47 0.72 3.62 2.22
CA SER A 47 1.35 3.28 0.94
C SER A 47 2.88 3.38 0.94
N ALA A 48 3.48 4.20 1.80
CA ALA A 48 4.92 4.33 1.95
C ALA A 48 5.53 3.35 2.96
N ASP A 49 4.70 2.64 3.72
CA ASP A 49 5.13 1.73 4.79
C ASP A 49 5.45 0.31 4.29
N GLN A 50 6.43 0.21 3.39
CA GLN A 50 6.83 -1.04 2.73
C GLN A 50 7.18 -2.18 3.70
N ARG A 51 7.74 -1.85 4.86
CA ARG A 51 8.19 -2.85 5.85
C ARG A 51 7.04 -3.65 6.42
N ASN A 52 5.84 -3.10 6.36
CA ASN A 52 4.63 -3.67 6.94
C ASN A 52 3.62 -4.14 5.89
N PHE A 53 3.96 -4.11 4.61
CA PHE A 53 3.17 -4.74 3.57
C PHE A 53 3.08 -6.25 3.80
N SER A 54 1.96 -6.83 3.39
CA SER A 54 1.76 -8.27 3.53
C SER A 54 2.75 -9.08 2.66
N PRO A 55 3.07 -10.32 3.05
CA PRO A 55 3.89 -11.20 2.21
C PRO A 55 3.34 -11.36 0.78
N GLU A 56 2.01 -11.42 0.64
CA GLU A 56 1.32 -11.55 -0.65
C GLU A 56 1.61 -10.37 -1.58
N TYR A 57 1.84 -9.18 -1.03
CA TYR A 57 2.27 -8.03 -1.82
C TYR A 57 3.59 -8.31 -2.53
N TRP A 58 4.58 -8.79 -1.79
CA TRP A 58 5.92 -9.03 -2.31
C TRP A 58 5.96 -10.16 -3.34
N ASP A 59 5.17 -11.21 -3.13
CA ASP A 59 5.05 -12.30 -4.09
C ASP A 59 4.51 -11.79 -5.44
N VAL A 60 3.44 -11.01 -5.41
CA VAL A 60 2.81 -10.47 -6.62
C VAL A 60 3.65 -9.34 -7.23
N TYR A 61 4.30 -8.52 -6.40
CA TYR A 61 5.19 -7.44 -6.84
C TYR A 61 6.40 -8.00 -7.59
N ASN A 62 7.08 -8.99 -7.02
CA ASN A 62 8.22 -9.60 -7.65
C ASN A 62 7.83 -10.28 -8.98
N ALA A 63 6.74 -11.03 -8.99
CA ALA A 63 6.24 -11.66 -10.22
C ALA A 63 5.82 -10.66 -11.32
N TYR A 64 5.38 -9.46 -10.95
CA TYR A 64 5.12 -8.36 -11.88
C TYR A 64 6.44 -7.84 -12.48
N TRP A 65 7.42 -7.52 -11.63
CA TRP A 65 8.69 -6.97 -12.08
C TRP A 65 9.53 -7.96 -12.89
N ASP A 66 9.48 -9.26 -12.58
CA ASP A 66 10.11 -10.30 -13.40
C ASP A 66 9.60 -10.26 -14.85
N LYS A 67 8.30 -10.04 -15.04
CA LYS A 67 7.70 -9.88 -16.38
C LYS A 67 8.14 -8.58 -17.06
N VAL A 68 8.19 -7.49 -16.32
CA VAL A 68 8.67 -6.19 -16.85
C VAL A 68 10.13 -6.28 -17.28
N GLU A 69 10.97 -6.94 -16.49
CA GLU A 69 12.38 -7.16 -16.84
C GLU A 69 12.54 -8.05 -18.07
N ALA A 70 11.78 -9.13 -18.16
CA ALA A 70 11.78 -10.00 -19.33
C ALA A 70 11.39 -9.24 -20.63
N LEU A 71 10.36 -8.38 -20.54
CA LEU A 71 9.99 -7.51 -21.67
C LEU A 71 11.10 -6.50 -21.99
N ARG A 72 11.69 -5.87 -20.97
CA ARG A 72 12.80 -4.94 -21.19
C ARG A 72 13.93 -5.62 -21.96
N ASP A 73 14.32 -6.81 -21.54
CA ASP A 73 15.42 -7.55 -22.17
C ASP A 73 15.06 -7.95 -23.64
N GLU A 74 13.80 -8.29 -23.89
CA GLU A 74 13.32 -8.55 -25.26
C GLU A 74 13.43 -7.33 -26.19
N TYR A 75 13.04 -6.16 -25.68
CA TYR A 75 13.02 -4.94 -26.51
C TYR A 75 14.35 -4.17 -26.53
N GLN A 76 15.24 -4.42 -25.57
CA GLN A 76 16.50 -3.66 -25.41
C GLN A 76 17.37 -3.68 -26.67
N SER A 77 17.50 -4.84 -27.30
CA SER A 77 18.29 -4.97 -28.54
C SER A 77 17.75 -4.13 -29.69
N LYS A 78 16.44 -3.96 -29.78
CA LYS A 78 15.79 -3.13 -30.81
C LYS A 78 15.95 -1.65 -30.49
N ILE A 79 15.87 -1.27 -29.21
CA ILE A 79 16.10 0.10 -28.73
C ILE A 79 17.54 0.50 -29.01
N ASP A 80 18.52 -0.35 -28.71
CA ASP A 80 19.95 -0.10 -28.94
C ASP A 80 20.29 -0.03 -30.43
N ALA A 81 19.52 -0.74 -31.27
CA ALA A 81 19.64 -0.65 -32.71
C ALA A 81 19.00 0.62 -33.32
N GLY A 82 18.40 1.49 -32.49
CA GLY A 82 17.80 2.75 -32.91
C GLY A 82 16.42 2.62 -33.53
N ASP A 83 15.69 1.52 -33.28
CA ASP A 83 14.30 1.39 -33.71
C ASP A 83 13.43 2.40 -32.95
N ALA A 84 12.97 3.43 -33.63
CA ALA A 84 12.18 4.51 -33.06
C ALA A 84 10.85 4.07 -32.42
N ASN A 85 10.33 2.90 -32.79
CA ASN A 85 9.07 2.38 -32.27
C ASN A 85 9.27 1.37 -31.11
N ALA A 86 10.50 0.88 -30.92
CA ALA A 86 10.75 -0.19 -29.96
C ALA A 86 10.43 0.23 -28.52
N TYR A 87 10.78 1.47 -28.14
CA TYR A 87 10.47 1.98 -26.81
C TYR A 87 8.96 2.11 -26.57
N GLN A 88 8.24 2.65 -27.54
CA GLN A 88 6.79 2.77 -27.44
C GLN A 88 6.12 1.38 -27.33
N ALA A 89 6.56 0.43 -28.15
CA ALA A 89 6.06 -0.95 -28.10
C ALA A 89 6.37 -1.64 -26.76
N TYR A 90 7.53 -1.36 -26.16
CA TYR A 90 7.84 -1.82 -24.80
C TYR A 90 6.87 -1.25 -23.78
N VAL A 91 6.61 0.05 -23.79
CA VAL A 91 5.68 0.70 -22.86
C VAL A 91 4.28 0.10 -22.99
N GLU A 92 3.79 -0.04 -24.23
CA GLU A 92 2.49 -0.68 -24.50
C GLU A 92 2.43 -2.12 -23.99
N ALA A 93 3.49 -2.90 -24.18
CA ALA A 93 3.57 -4.27 -23.66
C ALA A 93 3.56 -4.32 -22.13
N VAL A 94 4.28 -3.42 -21.46
CA VAL A 94 4.26 -3.31 -19.99
C VAL A 94 2.87 -2.94 -19.49
N ASP A 95 2.16 -2.04 -20.15
CA ASP A 95 0.79 -1.64 -19.79
C ASP A 95 -0.22 -2.80 -19.88
N THR A 96 0.09 -3.86 -20.62
CA THR A 96 -0.76 -5.06 -20.66
C THR A 96 -0.56 -5.98 -19.44
N ILE A 97 0.53 -5.82 -18.67
CA ILE A 97 0.78 -6.65 -17.49
C ILE A 97 -0.16 -6.23 -16.36
N PRO A 98 -0.99 -7.12 -15.81
CA PRO A 98 -1.87 -6.76 -14.70
C PRO A 98 -1.07 -6.37 -13.47
N SER A 99 -1.22 -5.14 -13.00
CA SER A 99 -0.59 -4.62 -11.77
C SER A 99 -1.37 -5.04 -10.51
N THR A 100 -1.59 -6.35 -10.34
CA THR A 100 -2.39 -6.90 -9.24
C THR A 100 -1.76 -6.71 -7.86
N HIS A 101 -0.44 -6.47 -7.80
CA HIS A 101 0.27 -6.13 -6.55
C HIS A 101 -0.28 -4.85 -5.90
N ASN A 102 -0.82 -3.95 -6.68
CA ASN A 102 -1.44 -2.73 -6.15
C ASN A 102 -2.55 -3.00 -5.13
N ARG A 103 -3.16 -4.18 -5.13
CA ARG A 103 -4.13 -4.59 -4.11
C ARG A 103 -3.58 -4.63 -2.70
N TYR A 104 -2.28 -4.84 -2.57
CA TYR A 104 -1.60 -5.04 -1.28
C TYR A 104 -0.62 -3.91 -0.98
N GLY A 105 -0.62 -2.84 -1.77
CA GLY A 105 0.35 -1.74 -1.71
C GLY A 105 0.06 -0.70 -0.64
N SER A 106 -0.57 -1.07 0.47
CA SER A 106 -0.78 -0.22 1.64
C SER A 106 -0.91 -1.03 2.92
N THR A 107 -0.61 -0.43 4.05
CA THR A 107 -0.80 -1.02 5.37
C THR A 107 -2.13 -0.63 6.01
N SER A 108 -2.93 0.25 5.40
CA SER A 108 -4.10 0.84 6.03
C SER A 108 -5.28 1.04 5.09
N ILE A 109 -6.48 0.67 5.53
CA ILE A 109 -7.75 1.05 4.89
C ILE A 109 -8.06 2.55 5.07
N MET A 110 -7.31 3.25 5.93
CA MET A 110 -7.45 4.67 6.20
C MET A 110 -6.59 5.54 5.27
N ASP A 111 -5.92 4.94 4.28
CA ASP A 111 -5.17 5.62 3.24
C ASP A 111 -6.07 5.96 2.04
N TYR A 112 -5.85 7.12 1.41
CA TYR A 112 -6.50 7.49 0.15
C TYR A 112 -5.59 7.13 -1.01
N MET A 113 -5.90 6.04 -1.66
CA MET A 113 -5.04 5.50 -2.69
C MET A 113 -5.43 6.03 -4.07
N GLY A 114 -4.43 6.41 -4.86
CA GLY A 114 -4.62 6.96 -6.20
C GLY A 114 -5.14 5.95 -7.23
N ASP A 115 -4.96 4.66 -6.99
CA ASP A 115 -5.53 3.60 -7.83
C ASP A 115 -6.72 2.95 -7.13
N TRP A 116 -7.93 3.21 -7.61
CA TRP A 116 -9.15 2.65 -7.05
C TRP A 116 -9.28 1.11 -7.19
N VAL A 117 -8.47 0.44 -7.99
CA VAL A 117 -8.31 -1.02 -7.97
C VAL A 117 -7.62 -1.47 -6.70
N LYS A 118 -6.85 -0.61 -6.07
CA LYS A 118 -6.28 -0.83 -4.74
C LYS A 118 -7.35 -0.92 -3.65
N TRP A 119 -8.56 -0.50 -3.89
CA TRP A 119 -9.66 -0.46 -2.92
C TRP A 119 -10.24 -1.83 -2.54
N GLN A 120 -9.61 -2.92 -2.88
CA GLN A 120 -10.03 -4.28 -2.48
C GLN A 120 -9.31 -4.79 -1.24
N TYR A 121 -8.77 -3.89 -0.40
CA TYR A 121 -7.98 -4.32 0.74
C TYR A 121 -8.78 -5.00 1.84
N PRO A 122 -8.20 -6.04 2.43
CA PRO A 122 -8.49 -6.39 3.81
C PRO A 122 -7.98 -5.28 4.75
N VAL A 123 -8.47 -5.27 5.97
CA VAL A 123 -7.93 -4.45 7.06
C VAL A 123 -6.41 -4.62 7.11
N GLY A 124 -5.68 -3.51 7.03
CA GLY A 124 -4.23 -3.50 6.95
C GLY A 124 -3.53 -3.87 8.25
N SER A 125 -2.23 -4.03 8.17
CA SER A 125 -1.41 -4.36 9.33
C SER A 125 -1.40 -3.21 10.35
N TRP A 126 -1.31 -1.96 9.87
CA TRP A 126 -1.42 -0.78 10.73
C TRP A 126 -2.79 -0.68 11.42
N ASP A 127 -3.87 -0.88 10.68
CA ASP A 127 -5.23 -0.80 11.23
C ASP A 127 -5.42 -1.81 12.38
N ARG A 128 -4.94 -3.05 12.18
CA ARG A 128 -4.99 -4.09 13.22
C ARG A 128 -4.16 -3.72 14.43
N ALA A 129 -2.94 -3.21 14.22
CA ALA A 129 -2.07 -2.79 15.30
C ALA A 129 -2.69 -1.64 16.10
N ALA A 130 -3.25 -0.63 15.41
CA ALA A 130 -3.91 0.50 16.06
C ALA A 130 -5.12 0.08 16.90
N ILE A 131 -5.96 -0.84 16.38
CA ILE A 131 -7.11 -1.37 17.11
C ILE A 131 -6.66 -2.23 18.31
N LEU A 132 -5.64 -3.06 18.15
CA LEU A 132 -5.08 -3.85 19.23
C LEU A 132 -4.52 -2.98 20.36
N LEU A 133 -3.86 -1.89 20.02
CA LEU A 133 -3.38 -0.93 20.99
C LEU A 133 -4.55 -0.22 21.70
N ALA A 134 -5.47 0.36 20.92
CA ALA A 134 -6.55 1.19 21.46
C ALA A 134 -7.52 0.42 22.37
N TYR A 135 -7.88 -0.80 22.00
CA TYR A 135 -8.90 -1.59 22.70
C TYR A 135 -8.33 -2.75 23.52
N GLY A 136 -7.16 -3.24 23.17
CA GLY A 136 -6.53 -4.38 23.84
C GLY A 136 -5.33 -4.04 24.69
N ASN A 137 -4.84 -2.80 24.61
CA ASN A 137 -3.58 -2.38 25.19
C ASN A 137 -2.42 -3.34 24.83
N LYS A 138 -2.39 -3.77 23.55
CA LYS A 138 -1.42 -4.74 23.04
C LYS A 138 -0.63 -4.16 21.88
N VAL A 139 0.64 -4.53 21.84
CA VAL A 139 1.59 -4.18 20.78
C VAL A 139 2.26 -5.42 20.20
N GLU A 140 2.69 -5.32 18.95
CA GLU A 140 3.49 -6.34 18.29
C GLU A 140 4.96 -6.12 18.63
N VAL A 141 5.61 -7.17 19.11
CA VAL A 141 7.02 -7.17 19.52
C VAL A 141 7.77 -8.26 18.77
N LYS A 142 8.91 -7.91 18.19
CA LYS A 142 9.74 -8.88 17.47
C LYS A 142 10.46 -9.79 18.45
N ASN A 143 10.39 -11.08 18.21
CA ASN A 143 11.24 -12.05 18.86
C ASN A 143 12.61 -12.06 18.15
N ASP A 144 13.67 -11.79 18.89
CA ASP A 144 15.03 -11.67 18.34
C ASP A 144 15.58 -13.03 17.84
N GLU A 145 15.11 -14.14 18.41
CA GLU A 145 15.56 -15.49 18.03
C GLU A 145 14.83 -16.03 16.80
N SER A 146 13.49 -15.92 16.77
CA SER A 146 12.68 -16.47 15.66
C SER A 146 12.42 -15.44 14.54
N GLY A 147 12.59 -14.15 14.81
CA GLY A 147 12.21 -13.07 13.91
C GLY A 147 10.70 -12.84 13.80
N GLU A 148 9.88 -13.67 14.45
CA GLU A 148 8.43 -13.57 14.44
C GLU A 148 7.93 -12.48 15.40
N TYR A 149 6.73 -11.96 15.12
CA TYR A 149 6.08 -10.99 15.99
C TYR A 149 5.11 -11.67 16.94
N THR A 150 5.18 -11.28 18.22
CA THR A 150 4.27 -11.72 19.28
C THR A 150 3.52 -10.52 19.86
N LEU A 151 2.31 -10.76 20.40
CA LEU A 151 1.51 -9.72 21.04
C LEU A 151 1.86 -9.65 22.53
N GLU A 152 2.22 -8.45 22.99
CA GLU A 152 2.50 -8.16 24.39
C GLU A 152 1.65 -7.03 24.91
N GLN A 153 1.53 -6.93 26.24
CA GLN A 153 0.90 -5.77 26.88
C GLN A 153 1.79 -4.54 26.71
N TYR A 154 1.17 -3.45 26.28
CA TYR A 154 1.85 -2.18 26.18
C TYR A 154 1.96 -1.54 27.57
N GLN A 155 3.15 -1.10 27.96
CA GLN A 155 3.31 -0.23 29.12
C GLN A 155 3.30 1.21 28.64
N THR A 156 2.37 2.00 29.16
CA THR A 156 2.24 3.41 28.82
C THR A 156 3.54 4.15 29.08
N GLY A 157 4.23 4.52 28.01
CA GLY A 157 5.20 5.60 28.02
C GLY A 157 4.48 6.96 27.91
N ASP A 158 5.19 8.02 28.13
CA ASP A 158 4.66 9.37 27.97
C ASP A 158 4.44 9.66 26.46
N PHE A 159 3.20 9.66 26.00
CA PHE A 159 2.81 10.03 24.64
C PHE A 159 2.99 11.52 24.32
N SER A 160 3.60 12.30 25.20
CA SER A 160 3.74 13.76 25.05
C SER A 160 4.76 14.18 23.99
N GLN A 161 5.45 13.25 23.34
CA GLN A 161 6.44 13.55 22.30
C GLN A 161 5.90 13.18 20.91
N GLU A 162 5.12 14.07 20.33
CA GLU A 162 4.52 13.90 18.99
C GLU A 162 5.53 13.80 17.82
N ASP A 163 6.81 14.14 18.03
CA ASP A 163 7.79 14.31 16.97
C ASP A 163 8.96 13.34 17.01
N ASN A 164 8.97 12.32 17.85
CA ASN A 164 10.11 11.42 17.97
C ASN A 164 9.91 10.13 17.19
N TYR A 165 10.12 10.18 15.88
CA TYR A 165 10.11 9.01 14.97
C TYR A 165 11.18 7.97 15.29
N ASP A 166 12.14 8.28 16.16
CA ASP A 166 13.24 7.41 16.59
C ASP A 166 13.09 6.91 18.04
N ALA A 167 12.00 7.22 18.71
CA ALA A 167 11.78 6.70 20.05
C ALA A 167 11.64 5.19 20.02
N ASP A 168 12.59 4.50 20.58
CA ASP A 168 12.55 3.06 20.84
C ASP A 168 11.46 2.78 21.90
N GLU A 169 10.21 2.76 21.48
CA GLU A 169 9.11 2.34 22.35
C GLU A 169 9.31 0.87 22.70
N VAL A 170 9.21 0.58 23.97
CA VAL A 170 9.40 -0.76 24.50
C VAL A 170 8.10 -1.31 25.09
N ALA A 171 7.85 -2.59 24.83
CA ALA A 171 6.79 -3.32 25.49
C ALA A 171 7.12 -3.57 26.99
N ALA A 172 6.16 -4.14 27.73
CA ALA A 172 6.33 -4.51 29.12
C ALA A 172 7.56 -5.43 29.37
N SER A 173 7.96 -6.19 28.36
CA SER A 173 9.15 -7.05 28.39
C SER A 173 10.48 -6.30 28.20
N GLY A 174 10.46 -5.01 27.88
CA GLY A 174 11.64 -4.24 27.49
C GLY A 174 12.09 -4.46 26.03
N ARG A 175 11.32 -5.21 25.23
CA ARG A 175 11.60 -5.44 23.81
C ARG A 175 11.01 -4.34 22.94
N LYS A 176 11.64 -4.08 21.77
CA LYS A 176 11.18 -3.05 20.82
C LYS A 176 9.83 -3.39 20.23
N VAL A 177 8.94 -2.40 20.24
CA VAL A 177 7.64 -2.47 19.58
C VAL A 177 7.83 -2.34 18.06
N LYS A 178 7.01 -3.05 17.29
CA LYS A 178 6.97 -2.94 15.84
C LYS A 178 6.48 -1.55 15.46
N TYR A 179 7.30 -0.85 14.68
CA TYR A 179 6.99 0.48 14.18
C TYR A 179 6.11 0.43 12.94
N TYR A 180 5.12 1.29 12.88
CA TYR A 180 4.28 1.55 11.71
C TYR A 180 4.34 3.03 11.34
N MET A 181 4.46 3.31 10.04
CA MET A 181 4.39 4.68 9.56
C MET A 181 2.96 5.22 9.70
N PHE A 182 2.86 6.45 10.16
CA PHE A 182 1.58 7.15 10.31
C PHE A 182 1.70 8.61 9.88
N CYS A 183 0.71 9.08 9.14
CA CYS A 183 0.54 10.49 8.83
C CYS A 183 -0.93 10.78 8.51
N SER A 184 -1.45 11.87 9.04
CA SER A 184 -2.84 12.28 8.86
C SER A 184 -2.96 13.68 8.25
N ASP A 185 -4.18 14.18 8.18
CA ASP A 185 -4.58 15.39 7.45
C ASP A 185 -3.76 16.64 7.76
N GLU A 186 -3.25 16.75 8.98
CA GLU A 186 -2.46 17.90 9.44
C GLU A 186 -1.09 18.01 8.78
N LYS A 187 -0.54 16.90 8.31
CA LYS A 187 0.82 16.84 7.77
C LYS A 187 0.88 16.79 6.24
N VAL A 188 -0.25 16.72 5.55
CA VAL A 188 -0.31 16.57 4.08
C VAL A 188 0.45 17.64 3.32
N PHE A 189 0.59 18.85 3.87
CA PHE A 189 1.34 19.94 3.24
C PHE A 189 2.76 20.12 3.76
N ASP A 190 3.10 19.46 4.86
CA ASP A 190 4.39 19.63 5.54
C ASP A 190 5.35 18.48 5.24
N ASP A 191 4.83 17.31 4.83
CA ASP A 191 5.59 16.09 4.63
C ASP A 191 5.35 15.52 3.22
N ALA A 192 6.41 15.46 2.43
CA ALA A 192 6.37 14.99 1.04
C ALA A 192 5.90 13.53 0.87
N PHE A 193 5.95 12.74 1.94
CA PHE A 193 5.48 11.34 1.95
C PHE A 193 4.11 11.17 2.63
N CYS A 194 3.50 12.27 3.06
CA CYS A 194 2.15 12.31 3.58
C CYS A 194 1.20 12.80 2.49
N THR A 195 0.98 11.98 1.48
CA THR A 195 0.24 12.38 0.29
C THR A 195 -1.02 11.56 0.12
N ARG A 196 -2.10 12.25 -0.28
CA ARG A 196 -3.35 11.63 -0.69
C ARG A 196 -3.23 11.17 -2.14
N PHE A 197 -3.82 10.02 -2.45
CA PHE A 197 -3.93 9.52 -3.83
C PHE A 197 -2.60 9.18 -4.50
N ASP A 198 -1.58 8.87 -3.71
CA ASP A 198 -0.31 8.41 -4.26
C ASP A 198 -0.41 6.99 -4.82
N VAL A 199 0.46 6.67 -5.75
CA VAL A 199 0.57 5.37 -6.40
C VAL A 199 2.02 4.93 -6.37
N GLY A 200 2.29 3.77 -5.80
CA GLY A 200 3.62 3.21 -5.70
C GLY A 200 3.89 2.65 -4.32
N ALA A 201 4.93 1.85 -4.20
CA ALA A 201 5.39 1.26 -2.94
C ALA A 201 6.70 1.89 -2.44
N THR A 202 7.37 2.66 -3.28
CA THR A 202 8.63 3.34 -2.94
C THR A 202 8.52 4.83 -3.23
N ALA A 203 9.34 5.62 -2.52
CA ALA A 203 9.43 7.07 -2.79
C ALA A 203 9.72 7.37 -4.27
N THR A 204 10.56 6.54 -4.91
CA THR A 204 10.90 6.68 -6.33
C THR A 204 9.69 6.41 -7.23
N GLU A 205 8.92 5.36 -6.94
CA GLU A 205 7.71 5.03 -7.70
C GLU A 205 6.64 6.10 -7.52
N ILE A 206 6.39 6.53 -6.29
CA ILE A 206 5.44 7.59 -5.96
C ILE A 206 5.81 8.87 -6.72
N THR A 207 7.06 9.31 -6.63
CA THR A 207 7.54 10.52 -7.34
C THR A 207 7.40 10.37 -8.86
N ARG A 208 7.78 9.22 -9.42
CA ARG A 208 7.65 8.95 -10.87
C ARG A 208 6.19 9.02 -11.32
N ASN A 209 5.26 8.46 -10.56
CA ASN A 209 3.85 8.48 -10.88
C ASN A 209 3.29 9.90 -10.81
N PHE A 210 3.67 10.72 -9.84
CA PHE A 210 3.30 12.13 -9.81
C PHE A 210 3.79 12.91 -11.04
N ILE A 211 5.04 12.67 -11.48
CA ILE A 211 5.59 13.35 -12.67
C ILE A 211 4.87 12.90 -13.94
N ARG A 212 4.51 11.63 -14.05
CA ARG A 212 3.81 11.10 -15.23
C ARG A 212 2.38 11.64 -15.38
N ASP A 213 1.70 11.87 -14.26
CA ASP A 213 0.29 12.26 -14.20
C ASP A 213 0.12 13.79 -14.15
N ALA A 214 1.22 14.57 -14.11
CA ALA A 214 1.24 16.03 -14.17
C ALA A 214 1.36 16.55 -15.62
#